data_806289cf47d2646ffb12eb3ee706fbf4
#
_entry.id   806289cf47d2646ffb12eb3ee706fbf4
#
_cell.length_a   1.000
_cell.length_b   1.000
_cell.length_c   1.000
_cell.angle_alpha   90.00
_cell.angle_beta   90.00
_cell.angle_gamma   90.00
#
_symmetry.space_group_name_H-M   'P 1'
#
loop_
_entity.id
_entity.type
_entity.pdbx_description
1 polymer ?
#
loop_
_entity_poly.entity_id
_entity_poly.type
_entity_poly.pdbx_seq_one_letter_code
_entity_poly.pdbx_strand_id
1 'polypeptide(L)'
;MGMIQSGEVRIFFVRHGEVHNPGALFYGRLPRFRLSDEGRLQAAAAARDLAPEPLATIYTSPLLRARQTGAIIAGVHPGATVRRSTHILEIRSRRQGEPVAGLDADRWNFYEPPKYEDDETIAEIAARIERFGALMLRNHPGEAVAAVTHGDVVAIARAHFAGMPLVLDSIRGEYYPATASILRVTLGPGLAVRDVHAWQPRRDEVTR
;
A
#
# COMPACT_ATOMS: atom_id res chain seq x y z
N MET A 1 20.99 -9.37 1.82
CA MET A 1 19.61 -9.54 1.30
C MET A 1 19.64 -10.66 0.26
N GLY A 2 18.76 -11.69 0.36
CA GLY A 2 18.78 -12.85 -0.53
C GLY A 2 18.40 -12.47 -1.96
N MET A 3 19.03 -13.14 -2.94
CA MET A 3 18.66 -13.01 -4.36
C MET A 3 17.23 -13.51 -4.56
N ILE A 4 16.49 -12.87 -5.48
CA ILE A 4 15.18 -13.34 -5.93
C ILE A 4 15.43 -14.55 -6.84
N GLN A 5 14.79 -15.68 -6.53
CA GLN A 5 14.99 -16.89 -7.34
C GLN A 5 14.25 -16.77 -8.69
N SER A 6 14.75 -17.50 -9.69
CA SER A 6 14.04 -17.61 -10.97
C SER A 6 12.63 -18.14 -10.73
N GLY A 7 11.61 -17.41 -11.21
CA GLY A 7 10.20 -17.75 -11.00
C GLY A 7 9.57 -17.16 -9.74
N GLU A 8 10.29 -16.40 -8.93
CA GLU A 8 9.72 -15.60 -7.83
C GLU A 8 9.51 -14.13 -8.26
N VAL A 9 8.70 -13.41 -7.51
CA VAL A 9 8.61 -11.93 -7.59
C VAL A 9 8.65 -11.36 -6.17
N ARG A 10 9.36 -10.25 -6.00
CA ARG A 10 9.35 -9.48 -4.76
C ARG A 10 8.54 -8.22 -4.95
N ILE A 11 7.49 -8.05 -4.15
CA ILE A 11 6.57 -6.92 -4.21
C ILE A 11 6.73 -6.09 -2.95
N PHE A 12 7.01 -4.80 -3.10
CA PHE A 12 7.03 -3.82 -2.02
C PHE A 12 5.74 -3.00 -2.04
N PHE A 13 4.76 -3.37 -1.22
CA PHE A 13 3.57 -2.54 -1.02
C PHE A 13 3.95 -1.36 -0.14
N VAL A 14 3.77 -0.15 -0.65
CA VAL A 14 4.11 1.10 0.05
C VAL A 14 2.83 1.89 0.29
N ARG A 15 2.50 2.17 1.56
CA ARG A 15 1.44 3.14 1.84
C ARG A 15 1.91 4.53 1.39
N HIS A 16 1.04 5.30 0.72
CA HIS A 16 1.36 6.69 0.37
C HIS A 16 1.73 7.52 1.62
N GLY A 17 2.50 8.59 1.45
CA GLY A 17 2.83 9.56 2.49
C GLY A 17 1.59 10.32 2.99
N GLU A 18 1.75 11.07 4.09
CA GLU A 18 0.69 11.89 4.67
C GLU A 18 0.04 12.81 3.64
N VAL A 19 -1.24 13.06 3.82
CA VAL A 19 -2.08 13.84 2.89
C VAL A 19 -2.42 15.20 3.49
N HIS A 20 -2.33 16.25 2.68
CA HIS A 20 -2.86 17.56 3.02
C HIS A 20 -4.40 17.48 3.08
N ASN A 21 -4.93 17.42 4.31
CA ASN A 21 -6.34 17.22 4.61
C ASN A 21 -6.81 18.15 5.73
N PRO A 22 -6.83 19.48 5.51
CA PRO A 22 -7.20 20.44 6.55
C PRO A 22 -8.64 20.29 7.03
N GLY A 23 -9.51 19.69 6.23
CA GLY A 23 -10.90 19.41 6.61
C GLY A 23 -11.09 18.15 7.45
N ALA A 24 -10.02 17.41 7.76
CA ALA A 24 -10.06 16.14 8.52
C ALA A 24 -11.16 15.19 8.01
N LEU A 25 -11.22 14.97 6.69
CA LEU A 25 -12.22 14.11 6.04
C LEU A 25 -11.65 12.71 5.78
N PHE A 26 -12.49 11.71 5.82
CA PHE A 26 -12.19 10.42 5.21
C PHE A 26 -12.24 10.59 3.68
N TYR A 27 -11.10 10.76 3.07
CA TYR A 27 -11.02 11.09 1.65
C TYR A 27 -11.16 9.87 0.71
N GLY A 28 -11.08 8.63 1.20
CA GLY A 28 -11.32 7.43 0.40
C GLY A 28 -10.76 7.53 -1.02
N ARG A 29 -11.63 7.41 -2.03
CA ARG A 29 -11.30 7.59 -3.47
C ARG A 29 -11.51 9.01 -3.98
N LEU A 30 -11.82 9.99 -3.13
CA LEU A 30 -11.99 11.37 -3.56
C LEU A 30 -10.71 11.89 -4.26
N PRO A 31 -10.87 12.64 -5.38
CA PRO A 31 -9.77 13.17 -6.15
C PRO A 31 -9.07 14.34 -5.43
N ARG A 32 -7.90 14.74 -5.94
CA ARG A 32 -7.15 15.96 -5.57
C ARG A 32 -6.52 15.98 -4.19
N PHE A 33 -6.68 14.95 -3.35
CA PHE A 33 -5.97 14.83 -2.09
C PHE A 33 -4.48 14.56 -2.37
N ARG A 34 -3.66 15.61 -2.24
CA ARG A 34 -2.21 15.60 -2.50
C ARG A 34 -1.43 15.30 -1.22
N LEU A 35 -0.15 14.93 -1.35
CA LEU A 35 0.73 14.83 -0.19
C LEU A 35 0.86 16.18 0.50
N SER A 36 0.96 16.16 1.84
CA SER A 36 1.47 17.27 2.64
C SER A 36 2.99 17.40 2.46
N ASP A 37 3.60 18.45 3.02
CA ASP A 37 5.06 18.58 3.02
C ASP A 37 5.68 17.45 3.86
N GLU A 38 5.07 17.11 4.99
CA GLU A 38 5.44 15.95 5.79
C GLU A 38 5.33 14.65 5.00
N GLY A 39 4.24 14.46 4.24
CA GLY A 39 4.06 13.29 3.38
C GLY A 39 5.12 13.15 2.29
N ARG A 40 5.67 14.25 1.79
CA ARG A 40 6.80 14.24 0.85
C ARG A 40 8.09 13.76 1.52
N LEU A 41 8.35 14.20 2.75
CA LEU A 41 9.51 13.74 3.55
C LEU A 41 9.39 12.25 3.87
N GLN A 42 8.21 11.78 4.24
CA GLN A 42 7.93 10.36 4.47
C GLN A 42 8.15 9.53 3.20
N ALA A 43 7.67 10.00 2.05
CA ALA A 43 7.90 9.34 0.77
C ALA A 43 9.38 9.30 0.37
N ALA A 44 10.14 10.35 0.69
CA ALA A 44 11.59 10.40 0.48
C ALA A 44 12.32 9.39 1.39
N ALA A 45 11.87 9.18 2.64
CA ALA A 45 12.40 8.15 3.51
C ALA A 45 12.15 6.74 2.93
N ALA A 46 10.93 6.47 2.45
CA ALA A 46 10.63 5.21 1.76
C ALA A 46 11.47 5.01 0.50
N ALA A 47 11.70 6.08 -0.27
CA ALA A 47 12.57 6.03 -1.45
C ALA A 47 14.01 5.65 -1.08
N ARG A 48 14.58 6.21 -0.01
CA ARG A 48 15.93 5.86 0.48
C ARG A 48 16.01 4.39 0.90
N ASP A 49 15.03 3.90 1.65
CA ASP A 49 14.99 2.50 2.09
C ASP A 49 14.89 1.52 0.91
N LEU A 50 14.19 1.93 -0.16
CA LEU A 50 14.05 1.13 -1.37
C LEU A 50 15.21 1.32 -2.36
N ALA A 51 16.06 2.34 -2.21
CA ALA A 51 17.15 2.62 -3.16
C ALA A 51 18.10 1.43 -3.44
N PRO A 52 18.40 0.54 -2.45
CA PRO A 52 19.20 -0.66 -2.72
C PRO A 52 18.47 -1.75 -3.52
N GLU A 53 17.14 -1.67 -3.68
CA GLU A 53 16.36 -2.68 -4.38
C GLU A 53 16.36 -2.43 -5.88
N PRO A 54 16.64 -3.46 -6.72
CA PRO A 54 16.64 -3.29 -8.18
C PRO A 54 15.20 -3.30 -8.71
N LEU A 55 14.43 -2.25 -8.45
CA LEU A 55 13.05 -2.16 -8.89
C LEU A 55 12.95 -2.09 -10.42
N ALA A 56 12.32 -3.10 -11.05
CA ALA A 56 12.04 -3.11 -12.48
C ALA A 56 10.84 -2.18 -12.83
N THR A 57 9.82 -2.17 -11.96
CA THR A 57 8.61 -1.37 -12.18
C THR A 57 8.05 -0.85 -10.85
N ILE A 58 7.56 0.38 -10.89
CA ILE A 58 6.84 1.04 -9.79
C ILE A 58 5.38 1.19 -10.21
N TYR A 59 4.52 0.36 -9.65
CA TYR A 59 3.07 0.46 -9.82
C TYR A 59 2.51 1.45 -8.82
N THR A 60 1.57 2.29 -9.25
CA THR A 60 0.87 3.22 -8.35
C THR A 60 -0.63 3.02 -8.45
N SER A 61 -1.34 3.18 -7.33
CA SER A 61 -2.76 3.48 -7.37
C SER A 61 -2.99 4.72 -8.26
N PRO A 62 -4.12 4.84 -8.98
CA PRO A 62 -4.43 6.02 -9.78
C PRO A 62 -4.57 7.32 -8.98
N LEU A 63 -4.76 7.27 -7.66
CA LEU A 63 -4.99 8.43 -6.81
C LEU A 63 -3.74 9.29 -6.65
N LEU A 64 -3.94 10.63 -6.60
CA LEU A 64 -2.88 11.62 -6.66
C LEU A 64 -1.77 11.39 -5.63
N ARG A 65 -2.12 11.16 -4.37
CA ARG A 65 -1.18 10.92 -3.26
C ARG A 65 -0.27 9.71 -3.50
N ALA A 66 -0.82 8.61 -4.03
CA ALA A 66 -0.05 7.41 -4.36
C ALA A 66 0.88 7.67 -5.56
N ARG A 67 0.41 8.39 -6.56
CA ARG A 67 1.23 8.79 -7.71
C ARG A 67 2.37 9.72 -7.32
N GLN A 68 2.13 10.67 -6.41
CA GLN A 68 3.17 11.56 -5.90
C GLN A 68 4.23 10.80 -5.09
N THR A 69 3.80 9.87 -4.23
CA THR A 69 4.74 8.98 -3.51
C THR A 69 5.55 8.12 -4.49
N GLY A 70 4.88 7.52 -5.48
CA GLY A 70 5.55 6.71 -6.51
C GLY A 70 6.54 7.51 -7.37
N ALA A 71 6.24 8.77 -7.67
CA ALA A 71 7.15 9.65 -8.40
C ALA A 71 8.42 9.97 -7.59
N ILE A 72 8.29 10.15 -6.26
CA ILE A 72 9.44 10.35 -5.36
C ILE A 72 10.31 9.08 -5.32
N ILE A 73 9.70 7.88 -5.21
CA ILE A 73 10.43 6.61 -5.25
C ILE A 73 11.13 6.44 -6.60
N ALA A 74 10.45 6.76 -7.72
CA ALA A 74 11.04 6.68 -9.05
C ALA A 74 12.27 7.57 -9.23
N GLY A 75 12.35 8.67 -8.50
CA GLY A 75 13.51 9.59 -8.53
C GLY A 75 14.83 8.93 -8.14
N VAL A 76 14.81 7.85 -7.37
CA VAL A 76 16.01 7.08 -6.99
C VAL A 76 16.16 5.77 -7.78
N HIS A 77 15.24 5.50 -8.70
CA HIS A 77 15.23 4.31 -9.57
C HIS A 77 15.10 4.71 -11.05
N PRO A 78 16.11 5.36 -11.66
CA PRO A 78 15.98 5.91 -13.01
C PRO A 78 15.72 4.87 -14.11
N GLY A 79 16.00 3.59 -13.84
CA GLY A 79 15.70 2.49 -14.76
C GLY A 79 14.30 1.88 -14.60
N ALA A 80 13.56 2.24 -13.56
CA ALA A 80 12.27 1.64 -13.29
C ALA A 80 11.15 2.25 -14.15
N THR A 81 10.30 1.39 -14.70
CA THR A 81 9.08 1.86 -15.40
C THR A 81 8.00 2.24 -14.39
N VAL A 82 7.32 3.38 -14.58
CA VAL A 82 6.18 3.76 -13.72
C VAL A 82 4.86 3.45 -14.41
N ARG A 83 4.00 2.66 -13.75
CA ARG A 83 2.69 2.23 -14.27
C ARG A 83 1.58 2.46 -13.25
N ARG A 84 0.33 2.57 -13.69
CA ARG A 84 -0.85 2.62 -12.81
C ARG A 84 -1.53 1.27 -12.75
N SER A 85 -2.10 0.93 -11.57
CA SER A 85 -2.91 -0.28 -11.41
C SER A 85 -4.14 0.00 -10.54
N THR A 86 -5.30 -0.39 -11.02
CA THR A 86 -6.57 -0.32 -10.27
C THR A 86 -6.69 -1.45 -9.25
N HIS A 87 -5.91 -2.52 -9.38
CA HIS A 87 -5.88 -3.60 -8.37
C HIS A 87 -5.41 -3.14 -6.99
N ILE A 88 -4.64 -2.06 -6.94
CA ILE A 88 -4.12 -1.46 -5.70
C ILE A 88 -4.76 -0.10 -5.40
N LEU A 89 -5.98 0.14 -5.92
CA LEU A 89 -6.78 1.32 -5.61
C LEU A 89 -7.24 1.28 -4.14
N GLU A 90 -7.52 2.43 -3.54
CA GLU A 90 -8.10 2.53 -2.20
C GLU A 90 -9.42 1.76 -2.09
N ILE A 91 -9.83 1.42 -0.89
CA ILE A 91 -11.12 0.79 -0.64
C ILE A 91 -12.27 1.66 -1.17
N ARG A 92 -13.35 1.02 -1.61
CA ARG A 92 -14.58 1.71 -1.93
C ARG A 92 -15.47 1.71 -0.70
N SER A 93 -15.83 2.91 -0.21
CA SER A 93 -16.80 3.07 0.86
C SER A 93 -17.65 4.31 0.62
N ARG A 94 -18.94 4.24 0.92
CA ARG A 94 -19.87 5.36 0.89
C ARG A 94 -19.58 6.40 1.97
N ARG A 95 -18.81 6.04 2.99
CA ARG A 95 -18.41 6.97 4.06
C ARG A 95 -17.37 8.00 3.63
N GLN A 96 -16.87 7.94 2.40
CA GLN A 96 -15.95 8.96 1.89
C GLN A 96 -16.58 10.36 1.90
N GLY A 97 -15.83 11.33 2.45
CA GLY A 97 -16.30 12.69 2.68
C GLY A 97 -16.82 12.94 4.10
N GLU A 98 -17.00 11.90 4.92
CA GLU A 98 -17.34 12.05 6.33
C GLU A 98 -16.17 12.63 7.14
N PRO A 99 -16.43 13.40 8.21
CA PRO A 99 -15.41 13.82 9.16
C PRO A 99 -14.73 12.61 9.83
N VAL A 100 -13.41 12.65 9.93
CA VAL A 100 -12.59 11.59 10.58
C VAL A 100 -13.04 11.33 12.02
N ALA A 101 -13.39 12.39 12.77
CA ALA A 101 -13.80 12.27 14.18
C ALA A 101 -15.03 11.34 14.39
N GLY A 102 -15.87 11.14 13.38
CA GLY A 102 -16.99 10.21 13.44
C GLY A 102 -16.61 8.74 13.21
N LEU A 103 -15.39 8.47 12.74
CA LEU A 103 -14.93 7.12 12.38
C LEU A 103 -14.23 6.41 13.55
N ASP A 104 -13.70 7.15 14.50
CA ASP A 104 -12.96 6.58 15.63
C ASP A 104 -13.85 5.73 16.54
N ALA A 105 -15.10 6.14 16.72
CA ALA A 105 -16.07 5.47 17.59
C ALA A 105 -16.36 4.02 17.15
N ASP A 106 -16.31 3.73 15.86
CA ASP A 106 -16.52 2.41 15.28
C ASP A 106 -15.20 1.75 14.79
N ARG A 107 -14.06 2.22 15.26
CA ARG A 107 -12.73 1.68 14.93
C ARG A 107 -12.44 1.68 13.43
N TRP A 108 -12.96 2.69 12.71
CA TRP A 108 -12.80 2.77 11.25
C TRP A 108 -13.34 1.54 10.53
N ASN A 109 -14.45 0.98 11.01
CA ASN A 109 -15.10 -0.16 10.42
C ASN A 109 -15.82 0.23 9.12
N PHE A 110 -15.29 -0.20 7.98
CA PHE A 110 -15.90 -0.05 6.66
C PHE A 110 -16.45 -1.37 6.13
N TYR A 111 -16.31 -2.48 6.85
CA TYR A 111 -16.43 -3.83 6.32
C TYR A 111 -17.51 -4.69 6.97
N GLU A 112 -17.70 -4.55 8.28
CA GLU A 112 -18.67 -5.32 9.04
C GLU A 112 -19.97 -4.53 9.20
N PRO A 113 -21.14 -5.19 9.43
CA PRO A 113 -22.40 -4.47 9.60
C PRO A 113 -22.37 -3.43 10.73
N PRO A 114 -23.01 -2.26 10.54
CA PRO A 114 -23.69 -1.83 9.35
C PRO A 114 -22.73 -1.29 8.27
N LYS A 115 -22.66 -1.96 7.12
CA LYS A 115 -21.97 -1.44 5.92
C LYS A 115 -22.99 -1.14 4.83
N TYR A 116 -22.62 -0.32 3.87
CA TYR A 116 -23.45 -0.06 2.70
C TYR A 116 -23.23 -1.16 1.65
N GLU A 117 -24.29 -1.50 0.90
CA GLU A 117 -24.28 -2.57 -0.10
C GLU A 117 -23.15 -2.43 -1.14
N ASP A 118 -22.79 -1.19 -1.50
CA ASP A 118 -21.76 -0.90 -2.50
C ASP A 118 -20.33 -0.86 -1.92
N ASP A 119 -20.14 -0.99 -0.60
CA ASP A 119 -18.83 -0.97 0.01
C ASP A 119 -18.06 -2.25 -0.31
N GLU A 120 -16.74 -2.15 -0.53
CA GLU A 120 -15.91 -3.35 -0.71
C GLU A 120 -15.78 -4.11 0.60
N THR A 121 -15.87 -5.42 0.53
CA THR A 121 -15.54 -6.33 1.65
C THR A 121 -14.02 -6.55 1.73
N ILE A 122 -13.54 -6.97 2.90
CA ILE A 122 -12.11 -7.37 3.08
C ILE A 122 -11.75 -8.47 2.08
N ALA A 123 -12.65 -9.45 1.85
CA ALA A 123 -12.43 -10.56 0.93
C ALA A 123 -12.31 -10.09 -0.54
N GLU A 124 -13.14 -9.14 -0.99
CA GLU A 124 -13.04 -8.58 -2.35
C GLU A 124 -11.73 -7.82 -2.56
N ILE A 125 -11.28 -7.07 -1.53
CA ILE A 125 -10.01 -6.37 -1.57
C ILE A 125 -8.85 -7.37 -1.60
N ALA A 126 -8.86 -8.40 -0.76
CA ALA A 126 -7.88 -9.48 -0.75
C ALA A 126 -7.80 -10.17 -2.13
N ALA A 127 -8.95 -10.48 -2.73
CA ALA A 127 -9.01 -11.11 -4.05
C ALA A 127 -8.41 -10.24 -5.17
N ARG A 128 -8.59 -8.90 -5.13
CA ARG A 128 -7.94 -8.03 -6.14
C ARG A 128 -6.44 -7.86 -5.89
N ILE A 129 -6.00 -7.93 -4.64
CA ILE A 129 -4.58 -7.93 -4.26
C ILE A 129 -3.91 -9.24 -4.72
N GLU A 130 -4.58 -10.38 -4.54
CA GLU A 130 -4.10 -11.68 -5.03
C GLU A 130 -3.98 -11.68 -6.56
N ARG A 131 -4.99 -11.16 -7.27
CA ARG A 131 -4.89 -10.96 -8.73
C ARG A 131 -3.72 -10.07 -9.12
N PHE A 132 -3.44 -9.01 -8.36
CA PHE A 132 -2.24 -8.19 -8.56
C PHE A 132 -0.97 -9.02 -8.38
N GLY A 133 -0.87 -9.81 -7.30
CA GLY A 133 0.26 -10.71 -7.06
C GLY A 133 0.50 -11.69 -8.21
N ALA A 134 -0.58 -12.32 -8.72
CA ALA A 134 -0.52 -13.22 -9.87
C ALA A 134 -0.02 -12.52 -11.14
N LEU A 135 -0.47 -11.27 -11.38
CA LEU A 135 0.02 -10.45 -12.50
C LEU A 135 1.51 -10.14 -12.36
N MET A 136 1.96 -9.81 -11.15
CA MET A 136 3.38 -9.51 -10.89
C MET A 136 4.23 -10.74 -11.10
N LEU A 137 3.83 -11.89 -10.56
CA LEU A 137 4.55 -13.17 -10.74
C LEU A 137 4.68 -13.55 -12.23
N ARG A 138 3.66 -13.31 -13.02
CA ARG A 138 3.68 -13.60 -14.48
C ARG A 138 4.55 -12.62 -15.25
N ASN A 139 4.51 -11.33 -14.92
CA ASN A 139 5.12 -10.26 -15.72
C ASN A 139 6.53 -9.88 -15.26
N HIS A 140 6.91 -10.26 -14.04
CA HIS A 140 8.16 -9.88 -13.37
C HIS A 140 8.86 -11.08 -12.70
N PRO A 141 9.02 -12.23 -13.39
CA PRO A 141 9.70 -13.40 -12.79
C PRO A 141 11.17 -13.08 -12.53
N GLY A 142 11.63 -13.26 -11.29
CA GLY A 142 12.98 -12.95 -10.85
C GLY A 142 13.23 -11.47 -10.54
N GLU A 143 12.20 -10.63 -10.59
CA GLU A 143 12.32 -9.18 -10.43
C GLU A 143 11.71 -8.66 -9.12
N ALA A 144 12.09 -7.43 -8.76
CA ALA A 144 11.46 -6.65 -7.70
C ALA A 144 10.57 -5.55 -8.29
N VAL A 145 9.41 -5.33 -7.68
CA VAL A 145 8.48 -4.26 -8.05
C VAL A 145 7.98 -3.52 -6.81
N ALA A 146 7.71 -2.22 -6.93
CA ALA A 146 7.00 -1.47 -5.92
C ALA A 146 5.51 -1.31 -6.28
N ALA A 147 4.63 -1.31 -5.28
CA ALA A 147 3.18 -1.13 -5.40
C ALA A 147 2.73 -0.04 -4.43
N VAL A 148 2.71 1.22 -4.89
CA VAL A 148 2.33 2.36 -4.05
C VAL A 148 0.83 2.46 -3.95
N THR A 149 0.31 2.30 -2.73
CA THR A 149 -1.10 2.10 -2.43
C THR A 149 -1.54 2.80 -1.13
N HIS A 150 -2.50 2.26 -0.39
CA HIS A 150 -3.24 2.87 0.71
C HIS A 150 -3.19 2.00 1.97
N GLY A 151 -3.55 2.59 3.12
CA GLY A 151 -3.42 1.93 4.42
C GLY A 151 -4.14 0.59 4.50
N ASP A 152 -5.43 0.56 4.21
CA ASP A 152 -6.23 -0.66 4.28
C ASP A 152 -5.78 -1.71 3.29
N VAL A 153 -5.38 -1.30 2.10
CA VAL A 153 -4.85 -2.22 1.07
C VAL A 153 -3.56 -2.89 1.55
N VAL A 154 -2.65 -2.15 2.20
CA VAL A 154 -1.43 -2.72 2.80
C VAL A 154 -1.75 -3.64 3.97
N ALA A 155 -2.69 -3.24 4.85
CA ALA A 155 -3.11 -4.06 5.99
C ALA A 155 -3.73 -5.38 5.54
N ILE A 156 -4.63 -5.32 4.54
CA ILE A 156 -5.29 -6.51 3.96
C ILE A 156 -4.28 -7.37 3.20
N ALA A 157 -3.34 -6.77 2.44
CA ALA A 157 -2.26 -7.52 1.80
C ALA A 157 -1.41 -8.29 2.83
N ARG A 158 -1.06 -7.64 3.95
CA ARG A 158 -0.35 -8.30 5.04
C ARG A 158 -1.14 -9.47 5.61
N ALA A 159 -2.41 -9.25 5.96
CA ALA A 159 -3.26 -10.31 6.51
C ALA A 159 -3.40 -11.49 5.54
N HIS A 160 -3.70 -11.20 4.27
CA HIS A 160 -3.89 -12.20 3.24
C HIS A 160 -2.62 -13.05 2.99
N PHE A 161 -1.48 -12.41 2.73
CA PHE A 161 -0.24 -13.13 2.43
C PHE A 161 0.42 -13.75 3.67
N ALA A 162 0.14 -13.26 4.87
CA ALA A 162 0.59 -13.90 6.10
C ALA A 162 -0.35 -15.03 6.58
N GLY A 163 -1.42 -15.35 5.84
CA GLY A 163 -2.38 -16.39 6.22
C GLY A 163 -3.20 -16.06 7.48
N MET A 164 -3.35 -14.78 7.80
CA MET A 164 -4.16 -14.32 8.93
C MET A 164 -5.65 -14.34 8.58
N PRO A 165 -6.56 -14.43 9.56
CA PRO A 165 -7.98 -14.25 9.31
C PRO A 165 -8.29 -12.92 8.62
N LEU A 166 -9.15 -12.93 7.60
CA LEU A 166 -9.59 -11.72 6.89
C LEU A 166 -10.78 -11.07 7.62
N VAL A 167 -10.51 -10.56 8.81
CA VAL A 167 -11.49 -9.93 9.71
C VAL A 167 -11.00 -8.54 10.14
N LEU A 168 -11.91 -7.71 10.67
CA LEU A 168 -11.60 -6.34 11.08
C LEU A 168 -10.42 -6.26 12.04
N ASP A 169 -10.35 -7.15 13.03
CA ASP A 169 -9.25 -7.15 14.02
C ASP A 169 -7.87 -7.40 13.40
N SER A 170 -7.78 -8.17 12.32
CA SER A 170 -6.52 -8.35 11.59
C SER A 170 -6.09 -7.10 10.82
N ILE A 171 -7.04 -6.21 10.47
CA ILE A 171 -6.83 -5.01 9.67
C ILE A 171 -6.67 -3.77 10.55
N ARG A 172 -7.44 -3.68 11.66
CA ARG A 172 -7.56 -2.52 12.55
C ARG A 172 -7.13 -2.80 14.00
N GLY A 173 -6.45 -3.93 14.25
CA GLY A 173 -5.92 -4.29 15.57
C GLY A 173 -4.66 -3.50 15.93
N GLU A 174 -3.74 -4.15 16.64
CA GLU A 174 -2.50 -3.52 17.13
C GLU A 174 -1.61 -2.94 16.01
N TYR A 175 -1.63 -3.56 14.84
CA TYR A 175 -0.86 -3.10 13.68
C TYR A 175 -1.77 -2.48 12.62
N TYR A 176 -1.55 -1.20 12.38
CA TYR A 176 -2.05 -0.53 11.18
C TYR A 176 -0.88 0.15 10.45
N PRO A 177 -0.73 -0.05 9.12
CA PRO A 177 0.41 0.52 8.39
C PRO A 177 0.49 2.03 8.54
N ALA A 178 1.58 2.58 9.07
CA ALA A 178 1.81 4.02 9.09
C ALA A 178 2.02 4.58 7.68
N THR A 179 1.89 5.90 7.49
CA THR A 179 2.16 6.56 6.20
C THR A 179 3.60 6.30 5.75
N ALA A 180 3.77 5.98 4.47
CA ALA A 180 5.04 5.56 3.84
C ALA A 180 5.67 4.27 4.41
N SER A 181 4.93 3.47 5.22
CA SER A 181 5.39 2.14 5.61
C SER A 181 5.47 1.21 4.40
N ILE A 182 6.31 0.20 4.52
CA ILE A 182 6.59 -0.76 3.46
C ILE A 182 6.28 -2.17 3.96
N LEU A 183 5.55 -2.93 3.15
CA LEU A 183 5.31 -4.35 3.31
C LEU A 183 5.97 -5.07 2.13
N ARG A 184 7.00 -5.88 2.39
CA ARG A 184 7.59 -6.77 1.40
C ARG A 184 6.84 -8.09 1.40
N VAL A 185 6.47 -8.56 0.21
CA VAL A 185 5.92 -9.90 -0.02
C VAL A 185 6.73 -10.55 -1.13
N THR A 186 7.24 -11.75 -0.90
CA THR A 186 7.90 -12.55 -1.94
C THR A 186 6.98 -13.72 -2.29
N LEU A 187 6.61 -13.80 -3.57
CA LEU A 187 5.73 -14.85 -4.11
C LEU A 187 6.51 -15.74 -5.07
N GLY A 188 6.32 -17.04 -4.94
CA GLY A 188 6.81 -18.06 -5.85
C GLY A 188 5.70 -18.66 -6.72
N PRO A 189 6.01 -19.67 -7.54
CA PRO A 189 5.06 -20.33 -8.41
C PRO A 189 3.78 -20.76 -7.68
N GLY A 190 2.62 -20.57 -8.32
CA GLY A 190 1.32 -20.88 -7.72
C GLY A 190 0.93 -19.93 -6.59
N LEU A 191 1.52 -18.73 -6.52
CA LEU A 191 1.34 -17.74 -5.44
C LEU A 191 1.84 -18.23 -4.08
N ALA A 192 2.74 -19.20 -4.05
CA ALA A 192 3.33 -19.67 -2.79
C ALA A 192 4.08 -18.52 -2.10
N VAL A 193 3.61 -18.14 -0.92
CA VAL A 193 4.25 -17.08 -0.13
C VAL A 193 5.56 -17.59 0.45
N ARG A 194 6.66 -16.86 0.19
CA ARG A 194 8.02 -17.18 0.68
C ARG A 194 8.42 -16.31 1.85
N ASP A 195 7.98 -15.05 1.84
CA ASP A 195 8.33 -14.06 2.85
C ASP A 195 7.25 -12.98 2.93
N VAL A 196 6.97 -12.53 4.16
CA VAL A 196 6.14 -11.36 4.45
C VAL A 196 6.82 -10.57 5.55
N HIS A 197 7.25 -9.35 5.26
CA HIS A 197 7.96 -8.50 6.22
C HIS A 197 7.51 -7.05 6.10
N ALA A 198 7.15 -6.41 7.22
CA ALA A 198 6.71 -5.03 7.26
C ALA A 198 7.63 -4.17 8.13
N TRP A 199 7.90 -2.93 7.69
CA TRP A 199 8.67 -1.97 8.48
C TRP A 199 8.26 -0.53 8.18
N GLN A 200 8.68 0.37 9.08
CA GLN A 200 8.55 1.81 8.91
C GLN A 200 9.93 2.39 8.53
N PRO A 201 10.08 3.05 7.37
CA PRO A 201 11.29 3.75 7.01
C PRO A 201 11.70 4.78 8.06
N ARG A 202 12.98 4.80 8.42
CA ARG A 202 13.51 5.80 9.35
C ARG A 202 13.60 7.15 8.66
N ARG A 203 13.15 8.17 9.36
CA ARG A 203 13.41 9.56 8.96
C ARG A 203 14.77 9.95 9.52
N ASP A 204 15.59 10.65 8.71
CA ASP A 204 16.77 11.32 9.25
C ASP A 204 16.26 12.36 10.24
N GLU A 205 16.81 12.36 11.45
CA GLU A 205 16.65 13.49 12.35
C GLU A 205 17.27 14.70 11.63
N VAL A 206 16.43 15.66 11.23
CA VAL A 206 16.91 16.94 10.73
C VAL A 206 17.59 17.59 11.92
N THR A 207 18.91 17.44 12.00
CA THR A 207 19.72 18.21 12.94
C THR A 207 19.50 19.69 12.59
N ARG A 208 18.71 20.37 13.41
CA ARG A 208 18.47 21.81 13.30
C ARG A 208 19.71 22.59 13.76
#